data_3e2495f73592873d1d18ff838ede6bf0
#
_entry.id   3e2495f73592873d1d18ff838ede6bf0
#
_cell.length_a   1.000
_cell.length_b   1.000
_cell.length_c   1.000
_cell.angle_alpha   90.00
_cell.angle_beta   90.00
_cell.angle_gamma   90.00
#
_symmetry.space_group_name_H-M   'P 1'
#
loop_
_entity.id
_entity.type
_entity.pdbx_description
1 polymer ?
#
loop_
_entity_poly.entity_id
_entity_poly.type
_entity_poly.pdbx_seq_one_letter_code
_entity_poly.pdbx_strand_id
1 'polypeptide(L)'
;IRAHQAADWRQFEREKDVLPNLKWMPSTSLHPGADHRRFWGTIRPVDDLFWNNHRPGDRWNCKCSLSSTDEGPTPLPDFDPADKPQDGLENNPGKDARLFSDKHPYMAEAHTGAREAVDALTRRINEMIAEMPGNLTYEEKKAIAMHNLELEKVLGITKGKPMSVEEADKQNANPKHTNEFILDPNGTYQDKAGRRYRKNMEYDREKARPYNINCQTCAPAYGLRLKGFDITAKGNVPGSKLEYLSKGRAFEVWKNADGTTAQHTSINDWLYTKGYLKMTPKRYKEFFNEICKEEGVYELCIGWKNGGGHATILQRFANGELRYIEPQSDNSAGSGMEWKDVKYLCEMGAATSHSCRGIMRIDNKLFNLDFFDIFDI
;
A
#
# COMPACT_ATOMS: atom_id res chain seq x y z
N ILE A 1 11.32 2.83 -24.55
CA ILE A 1 11.41 1.51 -25.23
C ILE A 1 11.89 0.45 -24.25
N ARG A 2 13.10 0.52 -23.64
CA ARG A 2 13.62 -0.55 -22.77
C ARG A 2 12.77 -0.84 -21.53
N ALA A 3 12.16 0.17 -20.92
CA ALA A 3 11.21 -0.03 -19.82
C ALA A 3 9.93 -0.76 -20.28
N HIS A 4 9.41 -0.44 -21.45
CA HIS A 4 8.30 -1.17 -22.07
C HIS A 4 8.67 -2.64 -22.32
N GLN A 5 9.82 -2.88 -22.91
CA GLN A 5 10.30 -4.24 -23.17
C GLN A 5 10.50 -5.06 -21.89
N ALA A 6 10.86 -4.40 -20.77
CA ALA A 6 10.92 -5.08 -19.48
C ALA A 6 9.52 -5.48 -18.96
N ALA A 7 8.50 -4.66 -19.21
CA ALA A 7 7.11 -5.00 -18.89
C ALA A 7 6.58 -6.13 -19.79
N ASP A 8 6.85 -6.05 -21.10
CA ASP A 8 6.48 -7.09 -22.07
C ASP A 8 7.13 -8.44 -21.72
N TRP A 9 8.38 -8.42 -21.21
CA TRP A 9 9.08 -9.65 -20.81
C TRP A 9 8.34 -10.39 -19.68
N ARG A 10 7.80 -9.68 -18.70
CA ARG A 10 6.99 -10.28 -17.64
C ARG A 10 5.70 -10.92 -18.15
N GLN A 11 5.13 -10.36 -19.20
CA GLN A 11 4.00 -10.95 -19.87
C GLN A 11 4.41 -12.25 -20.57
N PHE A 12 5.51 -12.25 -21.31
CA PHE A 12 6.03 -13.43 -22.00
C PHE A 12 6.31 -14.58 -21.02
N GLU A 13 6.89 -14.29 -19.86
CA GLU A 13 7.13 -15.31 -18.84
C GLU A 13 5.84 -15.89 -18.24
N ARG A 14 4.78 -15.10 -18.13
CA ARG A 14 3.48 -15.59 -17.66
C ARG A 14 2.74 -16.43 -18.69
N GLU A 15 2.97 -16.16 -19.96
CA GLU A 15 2.26 -16.79 -21.06
C GLU A 15 3.01 -18.02 -21.62
N LYS A 16 4.23 -18.28 -21.17
CA LYS A 16 5.14 -19.28 -21.76
C LYS A 16 4.61 -20.71 -21.75
N ASP A 17 3.67 -21.05 -20.87
CA ASP A 17 3.05 -22.39 -20.87
C ASP A 17 2.13 -22.61 -22.07
N VAL A 18 1.63 -21.53 -22.70
CA VAL A 18 0.74 -21.55 -23.86
C VAL A 18 1.51 -21.08 -25.12
N LEU A 19 2.36 -20.06 -24.97
CA LEU A 19 3.15 -19.43 -26.02
C LEU A 19 4.64 -19.53 -25.67
N PRO A 20 5.27 -20.69 -25.85
CA PRO A 20 6.59 -21.00 -25.28
C PRO A 20 7.74 -20.24 -25.92
N ASN A 21 7.53 -19.65 -27.10
CA ASN A 21 8.57 -19.04 -27.89
C ASN A 21 8.31 -17.54 -28.10
N LEU A 22 9.39 -16.81 -28.37
CA LEU A 22 9.36 -15.42 -28.80
C LEU A 22 9.87 -15.30 -30.24
N LYS A 23 9.18 -14.50 -31.04
CA LYS A 23 9.51 -14.18 -32.43
C LYS A 23 10.01 -12.75 -32.51
N TRP A 24 11.16 -12.56 -33.14
CA TRP A 24 11.70 -11.24 -33.46
C TRP A 24 10.93 -10.59 -34.60
N MET A 25 10.20 -9.51 -34.28
CA MET A 25 9.38 -8.78 -35.24
C MET A 25 10.20 -7.70 -35.94
N PRO A 26 9.92 -7.44 -37.23
CA PRO A 26 10.58 -6.39 -37.99
C PRO A 26 10.46 -5.01 -37.35
N SER A 27 11.41 -4.14 -37.67
CA SER A 27 11.34 -2.72 -37.23
C SER A 27 10.18 -1.99 -37.88
N THR A 28 9.48 -1.18 -37.12
CA THR A 28 8.44 -0.25 -37.59
C THR A 28 9.01 1.08 -38.11
N SER A 29 10.35 1.21 -38.17
CA SER A 29 11.02 2.39 -38.71
C SER A 29 10.92 2.45 -40.25
N LEU A 30 10.75 3.66 -40.78
CA LEU A 30 10.86 3.88 -42.24
C LEU A 30 12.27 3.55 -42.79
N HIS A 31 13.28 3.74 -41.92
CA HIS A 31 14.69 3.45 -42.23
C HIS A 31 15.26 2.52 -41.15
N PRO A 32 14.92 1.22 -41.18
CA PRO A 32 15.42 0.27 -40.19
C PRO A 32 16.93 0.06 -40.38
N GLY A 33 17.64 -0.10 -39.24
CA GLY A 33 19.04 -0.47 -39.22
C GLY A 33 19.28 -1.80 -40.00
N ALA A 34 20.31 -1.86 -40.83
CA ALA A 34 20.61 -3.06 -41.62
C ALA A 34 20.99 -4.25 -40.73
N ASP A 35 21.65 -3.96 -39.65
CA ASP A 35 22.18 -4.90 -38.66
C ASP A 35 21.14 -5.75 -37.93
N HIS A 36 19.91 -5.26 -37.76
CA HIS A 36 18.84 -6.03 -37.13
C HIS A 36 18.04 -6.91 -38.10
N ARG A 37 18.14 -6.69 -39.39
CA ARG A 37 17.34 -7.42 -40.39
C ARG A 37 17.60 -8.92 -40.38
N ARG A 38 18.82 -9.35 -40.05
CA ARG A 38 19.17 -10.78 -39.99
C ARG A 38 18.47 -11.53 -38.86
N PHE A 39 18.04 -10.83 -37.82
CA PHE A 39 17.31 -11.42 -36.71
C PHE A 39 15.79 -11.46 -36.92
N TRP A 40 15.26 -10.77 -37.92
CA TRP A 40 13.83 -10.74 -38.16
C TRP A 40 13.29 -12.14 -38.48
N GLY A 41 12.22 -12.53 -37.76
CA GLY A 41 11.64 -13.84 -37.87
C GLY A 41 12.34 -14.92 -37.05
N THR A 42 13.44 -14.60 -36.36
CA THR A 42 14.08 -15.56 -35.43
C THR A 42 13.10 -15.90 -34.29
N ILE A 43 12.89 -17.20 -34.08
CA ILE A 43 12.02 -17.73 -33.05
C ILE A 43 12.86 -18.56 -32.09
N ARG A 44 12.80 -18.23 -30.77
CA ARG A 44 13.52 -18.95 -29.71
C ARG A 44 12.64 -19.07 -28.46
N PRO A 45 12.83 -20.14 -27.66
CA PRO A 45 12.16 -20.24 -26.36
C PRO A 45 12.34 -18.99 -25.51
N VAL A 46 11.34 -18.64 -24.70
CA VAL A 46 11.41 -17.49 -23.78
C VAL A 46 12.65 -17.54 -22.89
N ASP A 47 13.02 -18.73 -22.45
CA ASP A 47 14.17 -18.97 -21.57
C ASP A 47 15.51 -19.11 -22.31
N ASP A 48 15.55 -18.98 -23.64
CA ASP A 48 16.78 -19.12 -24.42
C ASP A 48 17.82 -18.05 -24.04
N LEU A 49 19.09 -18.49 -23.93
CA LEU A 49 20.21 -17.60 -23.63
C LEU A 49 20.47 -16.56 -24.71
N PHE A 50 20.01 -16.79 -25.92
CA PHE A 50 20.06 -15.82 -27.03
C PHE A 50 19.47 -14.47 -26.61
N TRP A 51 18.34 -14.48 -25.88
CA TRP A 51 17.66 -13.27 -25.42
C TRP A 51 18.40 -12.50 -24.31
N ASN A 52 19.44 -13.07 -23.73
CA ASN A 52 20.26 -12.34 -22.76
C ASN A 52 21.07 -11.25 -23.42
N ASN A 53 21.60 -11.54 -24.61
CA ASN A 53 22.51 -10.66 -25.31
C ASN A 53 21.93 -10.04 -26.60
N HIS A 54 21.03 -10.75 -27.27
CA HIS A 54 20.41 -10.28 -28.53
C HIS A 54 18.91 -10.16 -28.39
N ARG A 55 18.40 -8.95 -28.54
CA ARG A 55 16.97 -8.67 -28.47
C ARG A 55 16.69 -7.27 -29.06
N PRO A 56 15.45 -6.96 -29.44
CA PRO A 56 15.06 -5.60 -29.74
C PRO A 56 15.51 -4.63 -28.65
N GLY A 57 16.09 -3.49 -29.01
CA GLY A 57 16.60 -2.49 -28.08
C GLY A 57 18.03 -2.72 -27.57
N ASP A 58 18.78 -3.69 -28.09
CA ASP A 58 20.23 -3.85 -27.87
C ASP A 58 21.08 -2.85 -28.67
N ARG A 59 20.42 -2.00 -29.46
CA ARG A 59 21.03 -0.93 -30.29
C ARG A 59 20.22 0.35 -30.19
N TRP A 60 20.91 1.48 -30.34
CA TRP A 60 20.28 2.80 -30.35
C TRP A 60 19.25 2.91 -31.49
N ASN A 61 18.14 3.55 -31.21
CA ASN A 61 17.03 3.79 -32.14
C ASN A 61 16.37 2.51 -32.71
N CYS A 62 16.61 1.35 -32.15
CA CYS A 62 15.92 0.12 -32.53
C CYS A 62 14.41 0.24 -32.26
N LYS A 63 13.61 -0.05 -33.32
CA LYS A 63 12.15 -0.11 -33.26
C LYS A 63 11.59 -1.49 -33.60
N CYS A 64 12.41 -2.52 -33.43
CA CYS A 64 11.96 -3.91 -33.45
C CYS A 64 11.19 -4.22 -32.17
N SER A 65 10.40 -5.29 -32.19
CA SER A 65 9.68 -5.82 -31.04
C SER A 65 9.80 -7.35 -30.96
N LEU A 66 9.32 -7.93 -29.87
CA LEU A 66 9.09 -9.35 -29.72
C LEU A 66 7.59 -9.63 -29.69
N SER A 67 7.21 -10.82 -30.13
CA SER A 67 5.85 -11.35 -30.00
C SER A 67 5.92 -12.77 -29.48
N SER A 68 5.08 -13.11 -28.50
CA SER A 68 4.88 -14.50 -28.08
C SER A 68 4.30 -15.32 -29.22
N THR A 69 4.69 -16.59 -29.34
CA THR A 69 4.21 -17.48 -30.39
C THR A 69 4.30 -18.95 -29.95
N ASP A 70 3.45 -19.79 -30.52
CA ASP A 70 3.51 -21.26 -30.47
C ASP A 70 4.27 -21.86 -31.64
N GLU A 71 4.71 -21.03 -32.63
CA GLU A 71 5.55 -21.48 -33.73
C GLU A 71 6.85 -22.09 -33.18
N GLY A 72 7.33 -23.18 -33.83
CA GLY A 72 8.58 -23.87 -33.46
C GLY A 72 9.83 -22.99 -33.59
N PRO A 73 10.88 -23.25 -32.78
CA PRO A 73 12.13 -22.50 -32.84
C PRO A 73 12.80 -22.61 -34.23
N THR A 74 13.39 -21.50 -34.69
CA THR A 74 14.20 -21.44 -35.92
C THR A 74 15.69 -21.62 -35.61
N PRO A 75 16.53 -22.01 -36.58
CA PRO A 75 17.97 -21.87 -36.45
C PRO A 75 18.35 -20.42 -36.18
N LEU A 76 19.41 -20.24 -35.36
CA LEU A 76 20.00 -18.90 -35.22
C LEU A 76 20.73 -18.50 -36.52
N PRO A 77 20.62 -17.22 -36.90
CA PRO A 77 21.43 -16.72 -38.02
C PRO A 77 22.92 -16.74 -37.64
N ASP A 78 23.80 -16.83 -38.63
CA ASP A 78 25.23 -16.66 -38.38
C ASP A 78 25.53 -15.29 -37.80
N PHE A 79 26.32 -15.27 -36.72
CA PHE A 79 26.70 -14.04 -36.05
C PHE A 79 27.93 -13.40 -36.72
N ASP A 80 27.82 -12.08 -36.93
CA ASP A 80 28.94 -11.22 -37.27
C ASP A 80 29.46 -10.52 -36.01
N PRO A 81 30.76 -10.23 -35.87
CA PRO A 81 31.25 -9.36 -34.76
C PRO A 81 30.56 -8.00 -34.71
N ALA A 82 30.01 -7.50 -35.80
CA ALA A 82 29.20 -6.28 -35.87
C ALA A 82 27.80 -6.45 -35.21
N ASP A 83 27.35 -7.68 -35.02
CA ASP A 83 26.03 -7.97 -34.40
C ASP A 83 26.03 -7.82 -32.87
N LYS A 84 27.15 -7.52 -32.26
CA LYS A 84 27.22 -7.31 -30.82
C LYS A 84 26.29 -6.17 -30.40
N PRO A 85 25.60 -6.32 -29.24
CA PRO A 85 24.90 -5.22 -28.64
C PRO A 85 25.77 -3.99 -28.46
N GLN A 86 25.22 -2.81 -28.57
CA GLN A 86 25.93 -1.58 -28.28
C GLN A 86 26.21 -1.44 -26.77
N ASP A 87 27.36 -0.84 -26.46
CA ASP A 87 27.78 -0.65 -25.09
C ASP A 87 26.67 0.03 -24.23
N GLY A 88 26.39 -0.58 -23.10
CA GLY A 88 25.32 -0.16 -22.23
C GLY A 88 23.94 -0.72 -22.54
N LEU A 89 23.77 -1.41 -23.67
CA LEU A 89 22.49 -2.00 -24.11
C LEU A 89 22.53 -3.53 -24.17
N GLU A 90 23.63 -4.14 -23.78
CA GLU A 90 23.87 -5.57 -23.85
C GLU A 90 23.06 -6.42 -22.85
N ASN A 91 22.50 -5.80 -21.82
CA ASN A 91 21.69 -6.50 -20.82
C ASN A 91 20.22 -6.65 -21.23
N ASN A 92 19.51 -7.59 -20.63
CA ASN A 92 18.05 -7.73 -20.78
C ASN A 92 17.30 -7.15 -19.56
N PRO A 93 16.69 -5.96 -19.67
CA PRO A 93 15.97 -5.33 -18.56
C PRO A 93 14.82 -6.15 -17.99
N GLY A 94 14.24 -7.05 -18.78
CA GLY A 94 13.19 -7.96 -18.33
C GLY A 94 13.69 -9.02 -17.36
N LYS A 95 14.97 -9.44 -17.53
CA LYS A 95 15.61 -10.49 -16.73
C LYS A 95 16.38 -9.93 -15.53
N ASP A 96 17.11 -8.82 -15.71
CA ASP A 96 17.99 -8.27 -14.68
C ASP A 96 17.48 -6.99 -13.99
N ALA A 97 16.30 -6.53 -14.40
CA ALA A 97 15.66 -5.30 -13.91
C ALA A 97 16.49 -4.01 -14.07
N ARG A 98 17.51 -4.02 -14.92
CA ARG A 98 18.36 -2.86 -15.23
C ARG A 98 18.00 -2.31 -16.60
N LEU A 99 17.68 -1.03 -16.70
CA LEU A 99 17.43 -0.38 -18.01
C LEU A 99 18.68 -0.35 -18.88
N PHE A 100 19.85 -0.21 -18.28
CA PHE A 100 21.15 -0.14 -18.93
C PHE A 100 22.18 -0.96 -18.19
N SER A 101 23.20 -1.45 -18.89
CA SER A 101 24.36 -2.07 -18.25
C SER A 101 25.33 -1.01 -17.70
N ASP A 102 26.31 -1.46 -16.93
CA ASP A 102 27.33 -0.57 -16.35
C ASP A 102 28.24 0.10 -17.41
N LYS A 103 28.25 -0.40 -18.64
CA LYS A 103 28.99 0.19 -19.76
C LYS A 103 28.25 1.34 -20.46
N HIS A 104 26.99 1.58 -20.09
CA HIS A 104 26.23 2.67 -20.69
C HIS A 104 26.91 4.02 -20.39
N PRO A 105 27.01 4.94 -21.36
CA PRO A 105 27.64 6.26 -21.14
C PRO A 105 27.10 6.99 -19.90
N TYR A 106 25.78 6.91 -19.64
CA TYR A 106 25.19 7.48 -18.43
C TYR A 106 25.74 6.90 -17.12
N MET A 107 26.21 5.65 -17.14
CA MET A 107 26.82 5.00 -15.98
C MET A 107 28.32 5.28 -15.93
N ALA A 108 28.99 5.29 -17.08
CA ALA A 108 30.44 5.55 -17.20
C ALA A 108 30.78 7.03 -16.89
N GLU A 109 29.90 7.94 -17.30
CA GLU A 109 30.01 9.39 -17.08
C GLU A 109 29.26 9.88 -15.84
N ALA A 110 28.66 8.95 -15.07
CA ALA A 110 27.93 9.31 -13.86
C ALA A 110 28.82 10.07 -12.86
N HIS A 111 28.24 11.07 -12.23
CA HIS A 111 28.93 11.82 -11.18
C HIS A 111 29.49 10.87 -10.11
N THR A 112 30.69 11.18 -9.62
CA THR A 112 31.32 10.43 -8.51
C THR A 112 30.32 10.26 -7.35
N GLY A 113 30.11 9.04 -6.88
CA GLY A 113 29.13 8.73 -5.84
C GLY A 113 27.72 8.37 -6.35
N ALA A 114 27.41 8.55 -7.65
CA ALA A 114 26.08 8.19 -8.17
C ALA A 114 25.80 6.68 -8.11
N ARG A 115 26.83 5.85 -8.34
CA ARG A 115 26.72 4.39 -8.21
C ARG A 115 26.45 3.97 -6.79
N GLU A 116 27.26 4.49 -5.86
CA GLU A 116 27.13 4.23 -4.43
C GLU A 116 25.74 4.65 -3.92
N ALA A 117 25.21 5.78 -4.40
CA ALA A 117 23.87 6.23 -4.07
C ALA A 117 22.77 5.28 -4.59
N VAL A 118 22.91 4.79 -5.83
CA VAL A 118 21.96 3.80 -6.42
C VAL A 118 22.05 2.48 -5.69
N ASP A 119 23.24 1.99 -5.36
CA ASP A 119 23.44 0.75 -4.64
C ASP A 119 22.91 0.85 -3.20
N ALA A 120 23.12 1.98 -2.54
CA ALA A 120 22.57 2.25 -1.21
C ALA A 120 21.05 2.29 -1.23
N LEU A 121 20.45 2.97 -2.22
CA LEU A 121 18.99 3.01 -2.40
C LEU A 121 18.42 1.62 -2.69
N THR A 122 19.07 0.84 -3.54
CA THR A 122 18.66 -0.53 -3.88
C THR A 122 18.70 -1.43 -2.66
N ARG A 123 19.78 -1.36 -1.87
CA ARG A 123 19.86 -2.11 -0.59
C ARG A 123 18.73 -1.74 0.34
N ARG A 124 18.49 -0.45 0.52
CA ARG A 124 17.41 0.04 1.40
C ARG A 124 16.02 -0.44 0.97
N ILE A 125 15.73 -0.43 -0.33
CA ILE A 125 14.48 -0.97 -0.88
C ILE A 125 14.37 -2.48 -0.56
N ASN A 126 15.44 -3.25 -0.76
CA ASN A 126 15.46 -4.67 -0.49
C ASN A 126 15.30 -4.99 1.01
N GLU A 127 15.91 -4.18 1.89
CA GLU A 127 15.71 -4.28 3.35
C GLU A 127 14.24 -4.04 3.72
N MET A 128 13.61 -2.99 3.19
CA MET A 128 12.18 -2.72 3.39
C MET A 128 11.30 -3.87 2.90
N ILE A 129 11.62 -4.46 1.75
CA ILE A 129 10.89 -5.61 1.18
C ILE A 129 10.99 -6.83 2.11
N ALA A 130 12.18 -7.08 2.67
CA ALA A 130 12.42 -8.21 3.57
C ALA A 130 11.67 -8.08 4.91
N GLU A 131 11.42 -6.87 5.38
CA GLU A 131 10.67 -6.59 6.61
C GLU A 131 9.15 -6.77 6.46
N MET A 132 8.63 -6.83 5.23
CA MET A 132 7.18 -6.88 4.97
C MET A 132 6.61 -8.31 5.13
N PRO A 133 5.32 -8.44 5.49
CA PRO A 133 4.63 -9.72 5.65
C PRO A 133 4.81 -10.66 4.45
N GLY A 134 4.88 -11.96 4.73
CA GLY A 134 5.12 -13.00 3.71
C GLY A 134 3.98 -13.16 2.70
N ASN A 135 2.78 -12.78 3.07
CA ASN A 135 1.57 -12.90 2.25
C ASN A 135 1.35 -11.76 1.26
N LEU A 136 2.27 -10.79 1.19
CA LEU A 136 2.28 -9.78 0.12
C LEU A 136 3.09 -10.28 -1.06
N THR A 137 2.63 -10.00 -2.27
CA THR A 137 3.38 -10.28 -3.50
C THR A 137 4.63 -9.40 -3.59
N TYR A 138 5.63 -9.84 -4.33
CA TYR A 138 6.84 -9.03 -4.55
C TYR A 138 6.54 -7.65 -5.15
N GLU A 139 5.58 -7.57 -6.06
CA GLU A 139 5.20 -6.29 -6.69
C GLU A 139 4.52 -5.34 -5.70
N GLU A 140 3.65 -5.86 -4.84
CA GLU A 140 3.07 -5.06 -3.74
C GLU A 140 4.15 -4.55 -2.80
N LYS A 141 5.05 -5.43 -2.35
CA LYS A 141 6.17 -5.05 -1.47
C LYS A 141 7.05 -3.98 -2.10
N LYS A 142 7.38 -4.13 -3.39
CA LYS A 142 8.20 -3.17 -4.12
C LYS A 142 7.50 -1.82 -4.26
N ALA A 143 6.21 -1.82 -4.61
CA ALA A 143 5.42 -0.59 -4.70
C ALA A 143 5.37 0.13 -3.35
N ILE A 144 5.12 -0.60 -2.27
CA ILE A 144 5.10 -0.05 -0.90
C ILE A 144 6.49 0.50 -0.52
N ALA A 145 7.58 -0.22 -0.80
CA ALA A 145 8.94 0.24 -0.48
C ALA A 145 9.30 1.53 -1.22
N MET A 146 9.00 1.61 -2.51
CA MET A 146 9.21 2.82 -3.31
C MET A 146 8.37 3.99 -2.79
N HIS A 147 7.11 3.73 -2.48
CA HIS A 147 6.22 4.75 -1.94
C HIS A 147 6.65 5.24 -0.54
N ASN A 148 7.18 4.35 0.30
CA ASN A 148 7.72 4.74 1.61
C ASN A 148 8.87 5.75 1.49
N LEU A 149 9.71 5.63 0.45
CA LEU A 149 10.77 6.63 0.16
C LEU A 149 10.20 7.99 -0.26
N GLU A 150 9.08 8.01 -0.97
CA GLU A 150 8.37 9.25 -1.30
C GLU A 150 7.72 9.86 -0.05
N LEU A 151 7.11 9.03 0.77
CA LEU A 151 6.48 9.45 2.03
C LEU A 151 7.50 10.03 3.00
N GLU A 152 8.72 9.47 3.10
CA GLU A 152 9.81 10.04 3.87
C GLU A 152 10.15 11.48 3.45
N LYS A 153 10.22 11.72 2.13
CA LYS A 153 10.51 13.06 1.59
C LYS A 153 9.40 14.06 1.93
N VAL A 154 8.15 13.63 1.80
CA VAL A 154 6.98 14.48 2.04
C VAL A 154 6.81 14.79 3.52
N LEU A 155 7.04 13.80 4.39
CA LEU A 155 6.97 13.97 5.84
C LEU A 155 8.23 14.62 6.42
N GLY A 156 9.37 14.59 5.70
CA GLY A 156 10.64 15.10 6.20
C GLY A 156 11.29 14.21 7.28
N ILE A 157 10.90 12.93 7.37
CA ILE A 157 11.42 11.95 8.33
C ILE A 157 11.93 10.70 7.62
N THR A 158 12.84 9.99 8.27
CA THR A 158 13.31 8.69 7.80
C THR A 158 12.52 7.58 8.50
N LYS A 159 11.99 6.64 7.73
CA LYS A 159 11.34 5.44 8.24
C LYS A 159 12.34 4.63 9.08
N GLY A 160 11.93 4.29 10.28
CA GLY A 160 12.62 3.33 11.16
C GLY A 160 12.25 1.88 10.86
N LYS A 161 12.55 1.00 11.82
CA LYS A 161 12.08 -0.38 11.80
C LYS A 161 10.55 -0.43 11.99
N PRO A 162 9.88 -1.47 11.44
CA PRO A 162 8.50 -1.73 11.76
C PRO A 162 8.26 -1.77 13.28
N MET A 163 7.22 -1.11 13.73
CA MET A 163 6.85 -1.08 15.16
C MET A 163 6.00 -2.29 15.51
N SER A 164 6.07 -2.73 16.76
CA SER A 164 5.12 -3.69 17.33
C SER A 164 3.71 -3.09 17.38
N VAL A 165 2.72 -3.93 17.62
CA VAL A 165 1.32 -3.49 17.82
C VAL A 165 1.24 -2.51 18.98
N GLU A 166 1.91 -2.81 20.09
CA GLU A 166 1.93 -2.00 21.31
C GLU A 166 2.59 -0.64 21.08
N GLU A 167 3.66 -0.59 20.29
CA GLU A 167 4.35 0.66 19.93
C GLU A 167 3.55 1.51 18.93
N ALA A 168 2.75 0.88 18.10
CA ALA A 168 1.95 1.57 17.07
C ALA A 168 0.59 2.05 17.60
N ASP A 169 0.08 1.45 18.68
CA ASP A 169 -1.28 1.64 19.19
C ASP A 169 -1.42 2.86 20.13
N LYS A 170 -2.65 3.19 20.43
CA LYS A 170 -3.12 4.09 21.50
C LYS A 170 -2.37 5.42 21.58
N GLN A 171 -1.76 5.66 22.74
CA GLN A 171 -1.09 6.91 23.07
C GLN A 171 0.04 7.27 22.11
N ASN A 172 0.65 6.28 21.48
CA ASN A 172 1.68 6.55 20.49
C ASN A 172 1.10 7.07 19.17
N ALA A 173 -0.09 6.58 18.76
CA ALA A 173 -0.77 7.07 17.56
C ALA A 173 -1.53 8.38 17.81
N ASN A 174 -2.05 8.57 19.05
CA ASN A 174 -2.84 9.75 19.43
C ASN A 174 -2.49 10.22 20.86
N PRO A 175 -1.26 10.67 21.12
CA PRO A 175 -0.78 10.99 22.47
C PRO A 175 -1.51 12.17 23.13
N LYS A 176 -2.14 13.02 22.31
CA LYS A 176 -2.91 14.18 22.80
C LYS A 176 -4.37 13.86 23.12
N HIS A 177 -4.80 12.59 22.98
CA HIS A 177 -6.11 12.17 23.42
C HIS A 177 -6.22 12.31 24.94
N THR A 178 -7.36 12.76 25.41
CA THR A 178 -7.65 12.87 26.85
C THR A 178 -9.03 12.34 27.17
N ASN A 179 -9.12 11.63 28.28
CA ASN A 179 -10.38 11.18 28.86
C ASN A 179 -10.95 12.20 29.87
N GLU A 180 -10.33 13.38 29.96
CA GLU A 180 -10.78 14.45 30.82
C GLU A 180 -12.13 15.02 30.36
N PHE A 181 -12.94 15.42 31.31
CA PHE A 181 -14.31 15.85 31.08
C PHE A 181 -14.50 17.31 31.47
N ILE A 182 -15.48 17.97 30.87
CA ILE A 182 -15.79 19.36 31.15
C ILE A 182 -16.28 19.49 32.61
N LEU A 183 -15.66 20.40 33.35
CA LEU A 183 -16.13 20.84 34.69
C LEU A 183 -17.49 21.52 34.59
N ASP A 184 -18.46 21.09 35.39
CA ASP A 184 -19.63 21.89 35.65
C ASP A 184 -19.27 23.06 36.60
N PRO A 185 -20.15 24.09 36.71
CA PRO A 185 -19.91 25.22 37.60
C PRO A 185 -19.71 24.83 39.09
N ASN A 186 -20.12 23.62 39.47
CA ASN A 186 -20.00 23.10 40.85
C ASN A 186 -18.71 22.28 41.03
N GLY A 187 -17.90 22.15 39.98
CA GLY A 187 -16.62 21.47 40.05
C GLY A 187 -16.71 19.96 40.05
N THR A 188 -17.78 19.40 39.52
CA THR A 188 -17.91 17.97 39.21
C THR A 188 -17.99 17.78 37.69
N TYR A 189 -17.50 16.64 37.23
CA TYR A 189 -17.61 16.22 35.82
C TYR A 189 -18.65 15.15 35.70
N GLN A 190 -19.37 15.18 34.62
CA GLN A 190 -20.25 14.10 34.22
C GLN A 190 -19.96 13.71 32.77
N ASP A 191 -19.67 12.44 32.53
CA ASP A 191 -19.56 11.94 31.16
C ASP A 191 -20.95 11.71 30.56
N LYS A 192 -20.99 11.39 29.27
CA LYS A 192 -22.23 11.08 28.54
C LYS A 192 -22.98 9.86 29.13
N ALA A 193 -22.31 9.03 29.92
CA ALA A 193 -22.89 7.88 30.60
C ALA A 193 -23.37 8.21 32.05
N GLY A 194 -23.28 9.48 32.46
CA GLY A 194 -23.71 9.93 33.76
C GLY A 194 -22.75 9.65 34.93
N ARG A 195 -21.51 9.21 34.62
CA ARG A 195 -20.50 8.98 35.65
C ARG A 195 -19.92 10.30 36.14
N ARG A 196 -19.81 10.48 37.46
CA ARG A 196 -19.28 11.69 38.07
C ARG A 196 -17.82 11.54 38.47
N TYR A 197 -17.02 12.57 38.21
CA TYR A 197 -15.59 12.64 38.49
C TYR A 197 -15.25 13.84 39.37
N ARG A 198 -14.18 13.76 40.15
CA ARG A 198 -13.74 14.83 41.06
C ARG A 198 -12.88 15.88 40.35
N LYS A 199 -12.82 17.08 40.96
CA LYS A 199 -12.39 18.39 40.53
C LYS A 199 -10.89 18.58 40.18
N ASN A 200 -10.06 17.58 39.99
CA ASN A 200 -8.63 17.79 39.92
C ASN A 200 -8.07 17.90 38.47
N MET A 201 -8.93 17.91 37.48
CA MET A 201 -8.53 17.93 36.08
C MET A 201 -9.07 19.18 35.40
N GLU A 202 -8.20 20.07 35.01
CA GLU A 202 -8.55 21.16 34.09
C GLU A 202 -8.71 20.60 32.70
N TYR A 203 -9.93 20.59 32.22
CA TYR A 203 -10.25 20.18 30.86
C TYR A 203 -10.26 21.40 29.92
N ASP A 204 -9.31 21.50 29.05
CA ASP A 204 -9.34 22.44 27.95
C ASP A 204 -10.09 21.82 26.77
N ARG A 205 -11.38 22.11 26.68
CA ARG A 205 -12.27 21.55 25.64
C ARG A 205 -11.82 21.89 24.25
N GLU A 206 -11.24 23.07 24.03
CA GLU A 206 -10.81 23.50 22.69
C GLU A 206 -9.56 22.78 22.26
N LYS A 207 -8.66 22.48 23.21
CA LYS A 207 -7.42 21.75 22.95
C LYS A 207 -7.62 20.23 22.88
N ALA A 208 -8.43 19.68 23.77
CA ALA A 208 -8.60 18.22 23.88
C ALA A 208 -9.59 17.65 22.88
N ARG A 209 -10.69 18.34 22.61
CA ARG A 209 -11.77 17.85 21.76
C ARG A 209 -11.30 17.44 20.34
N PRO A 210 -10.41 18.17 19.65
CA PRO A 210 -9.93 17.77 18.33
C PRO A 210 -9.33 16.37 18.30
N TYR A 211 -8.66 15.97 19.37
CA TYR A 211 -8.00 14.65 19.50
C TYR A 211 -8.96 13.55 19.99
N ASN A 212 -10.17 13.90 20.39
CA ASN A 212 -11.22 12.95 20.77
C ASN A 212 -12.20 12.64 19.63
N ILE A 213 -12.03 13.30 18.48
CA ILE A 213 -12.87 13.14 17.28
C ILE A 213 -12.04 12.97 16.00
N ASN A 214 -10.82 12.47 16.13
CA ASN A 214 -9.83 12.31 15.04
C ASN A 214 -9.58 10.84 14.65
N CYS A 215 -10.52 9.94 14.90
CA CYS A 215 -10.37 8.51 14.61
C CYS A 215 -9.94 8.21 13.16
N GLN A 216 -10.43 8.98 12.20
CA GLN A 216 -10.08 8.87 10.77
C GLN A 216 -8.61 9.22 10.46
N THR A 217 -7.87 9.75 11.43
CA THR A 217 -6.42 9.98 11.32
C THR A 217 -5.64 8.98 12.18
N CYS A 218 -6.24 8.54 13.29
CA CYS A 218 -5.59 7.58 14.19
C CYS A 218 -5.42 6.21 13.53
N ALA A 219 -6.39 5.75 12.74
CA ALA A 219 -6.29 4.50 12.01
C ALA A 219 -5.14 4.49 10.98
N PRO A 220 -5.00 5.47 10.07
CA PRO A 220 -3.84 5.53 9.19
C PRO A 220 -2.53 5.81 9.93
N ALA A 221 -2.50 6.58 11.03
CA ALA A 221 -1.30 6.75 11.85
C ALA A 221 -0.81 5.40 12.39
N TYR A 222 -1.71 4.58 12.95
CA TYR A 222 -1.41 3.22 13.37
C TYR A 222 -0.80 2.39 12.23
N GLY A 223 -1.44 2.38 11.07
CA GLY A 223 -0.98 1.62 9.90
C GLY A 223 0.41 2.04 9.41
N LEU A 224 0.73 3.33 9.47
CA LEU A 224 2.05 3.85 9.08
C LEU A 224 3.10 3.63 10.18
N ARG A 225 2.73 3.67 11.46
CA ARG A 225 3.61 3.32 12.58
C ARG A 225 4.03 1.85 12.50
N LEU A 226 3.12 0.93 12.18
CA LEU A 226 3.48 -0.47 11.90
C LEU A 226 4.51 -0.59 10.77
N LYS A 227 4.49 0.32 9.80
CA LYS A 227 5.51 0.38 8.72
C LYS A 227 6.82 1.04 9.17
N GLY A 228 6.89 1.64 10.37
CA GLY A 228 8.09 2.25 10.96
C GLY A 228 8.15 3.78 10.86
N PHE A 229 7.04 4.46 10.54
CA PHE A 229 6.97 5.93 10.57
C PHE A 229 6.61 6.41 11.97
N ASP A 230 7.49 7.19 12.60
CA ASP A 230 7.23 7.77 13.91
C ASP A 230 6.44 9.08 13.78
N ILE A 231 5.15 8.94 13.60
CA ILE A 231 4.17 10.00 13.41
C ILE A 231 3.01 9.86 14.39
N THR A 232 2.29 10.95 14.64
CA THR A 232 1.08 10.96 15.47
C THR A 232 -0.07 11.62 14.74
N ALA A 233 -1.30 11.25 15.12
CA ALA A 233 -2.51 11.79 14.51
C ALA A 233 -2.73 13.25 14.93
N LYS A 234 -2.98 14.15 13.98
CA LYS A 234 -3.47 15.50 14.28
C LYS A 234 -4.91 15.49 14.76
N GLY A 235 -5.24 16.54 15.49
CA GLY A 235 -6.61 16.79 15.95
C GLY A 235 -7.54 17.22 14.81
N ASN A 236 -8.78 16.81 14.86
CA ASN A 236 -9.81 17.21 13.89
C ASN A 236 -10.31 18.61 14.19
N VAL A 237 -9.94 19.57 13.36
CA VAL A 237 -10.38 20.98 13.47
C VAL A 237 -11.19 21.39 12.24
N PRO A 238 -12.14 22.32 12.39
CA PRO A 238 -12.95 22.83 11.29
C PRO A 238 -12.08 23.36 10.14
N GLY A 239 -12.50 23.07 8.90
CA GLY A 239 -11.81 23.48 7.68
C GLY A 239 -10.59 22.67 7.29
N SER A 240 -10.18 21.69 8.13
CA SER A 240 -9.04 20.81 7.85
C SER A 240 -9.40 19.66 6.93
N LYS A 241 -8.37 19.00 6.37
CA LYS A 241 -8.54 17.72 5.65
C LYS A 241 -9.12 16.62 6.55
N LEU A 242 -8.90 16.69 7.86
CA LEU A 242 -9.49 15.75 8.81
C LEU A 242 -11.00 15.91 8.90
N GLU A 243 -11.51 17.14 8.89
CA GLU A 243 -12.96 17.37 8.81
C GLU A 243 -13.52 16.81 7.48
N TYR A 244 -12.80 16.97 6.38
CA TYR A 244 -13.17 16.39 5.11
C TYR A 244 -13.27 14.85 5.19
N LEU A 245 -12.27 14.19 5.75
CA LEU A 245 -12.25 12.73 5.93
C LEU A 245 -13.38 12.25 6.86
N SER A 246 -13.71 13.03 7.89
CA SER A 246 -14.77 12.69 8.84
C SER A 246 -16.19 12.66 8.26
N LYS A 247 -16.36 13.22 7.07
CA LYS A 247 -17.62 13.21 6.31
C LYS A 247 -17.84 11.95 5.47
N GLY A 248 -17.38 10.82 5.96
CA GLY A 248 -17.57 9.53 5.31
C GLY A 248 -16.50 9.19 4.27
N ARG A 249 -15.32 9.75 4.37
CA ARG A 249 -14.24 9.66 3.38
C ARG A 249 -12.94 9.08 3.93
N ALA A 250 -13.00 8.39 5.08
CA ALA A 250 -11.80 7.88 5.75
C ALA A 250 -10.91 7.02 4.84
N PHE A 251 -11.49 6.21 3.96
CA PHE A 251 -10.72 5.35 3.05
C PHE A 251 -10.00 6.07 1.91
N GLU A 252 -10.29 7.35 1.65
CA GLU A 252 -9.62 8.13 0.59
C GLU A 252 -8.13 8.38 0.87
N VAL A 253 -7.69 8.15 2.10
CA VAL A 253 -6.27 8.20 2.48
C VAL A 253 -5.45 7.04 1.90
N TRP A 254 -6.09 6.08 1.23
CA TRP A 254 -5.43 4.89 0.70
C TRP A 254 -5.59 4.74 -0.82
N LYS A 255 -4.52 4.27 -1.45
CA LYS A 255 -4.47 3.91 -2.87
C LYS A 255 -4.00 2.47 -3.04
N ASN A 256 -4.36 1.84 -4.14
CA ASN A 256 -3.80 0.56 -4.54
C ASN A 256 -2.32 0.70 -4.92
N ALA A 257 -1.60 -0.42 -5.01
CA ALA A 257 -0.18 -0.45 -5.38
C ALA A 257 0.12 0.16 -6.77
N ASP A 258 -0.87 0.20 -7.65
CA ASP A 258 -0.80 0.84 -8.98
C ASP A 258 -1.19 2.33 -8.96
N GLY A 259 -1.47 2.91 -7.78
CA GLY A 259 -1.86 4.31 -7.59
C GLY A 259 -3.35 4.60 -7.83
N THR A 260 -4.15 3.62 -8.21
CA THR A 260 -5.60 3.79 -8.38
C THR A 260 -6.31 3.92 -7.03
N THR A 261 -7.55 4.42 -7.03
CA THR A 261 -8.38 4.55 -5.84
C THR A 261 -8.66 3.19 -5.22
N ALA A 262 -8.34 3.02 -3.94
CA ALA A 262 -8.64 1.81 -3.20
C ALA A 262 -10.14 1.70 -2.92
N GLN A 263 -10.67 0.48 -3.01
CA GLN A 263 -12.08 0.19 -2.74
C GLN A 263 -12.23 -0.57 -1.42
N HIS A 264 -13.23 -0.20 -0.64
CA HIS A 264 -13.57 -0.90 0.61
C HIS A 264 -14.74 -1.86 0.39
N THR A 265 -14.85 -2.88 1.23
CA THR A 265 -16.01 -3.75 1.26
C THR A 265 -17.08 -3.12 2.13
N SER A 266 -18.21 -2.75 1.51
CA SER A 266 -19.34 -2.13 2.20
C SER A 266 -20.07 -3.16 3.10
N ILE A 267 -20.35 -2.76 4.34
CA ILE A 267 -21.17 -3.57 5.26
C ILE A 267 -22.60 -3.70 4.73
N ASN A 268 -23.14 -2.65 4.14
CA ASN A 268 -24.51 -2.67 3.62
C ASN A 268 -24.63 -3.59 2.40
N ASP A 269 -23.66 -3.54 1.49
CA ASP A 269 -23.67 -4.40 0.31
C ASP A 269 -23.51 -5.88 0.69
N TRP A 270 -22.65 -6.16 1.68
CA TRP A 270 -22.53 -7.51 2.23
C TRP A 270 -23.85 -7.99 2.87
N LEU A 271 -24.50 -7.14 3.69
CA LEU A 271 -25.83 -7.47 4.26
C LEU A 271 -26.85 -7.77 3.17
N TYR A 272 -26.88 -6.93 2.14
CA TYR A 272 -27.78 -7.11 1.01
C TYR A 272 -27.52 -8.43 0.27
N THR A 273 -26.27 -8.72 -0.04
CA THR A 273 -25.86 -9.98 -0.69
C THR A 273 -26.25 -11.22 0.10
N LYS A 274 -26.20 -11.14 1.45
CA LYS A 274 -26.59 -12.23 2.34
C LYS A 274 -28.10 -12.29 2.63
N GLY A 275 -28.88 -11.34 2.16
CA GLY A 275 -30.30 -11.21 2.50
C GLY A 275 -30.56 -10.82 3.96
N TYR A 276 -29.62 -10.14 4.60
CA TYR A 276 -29.75 -9.71 5.99
C TYR A 276 -30.26 -8.27 6.11
N LEU A 277 -31.18 -8.04 7.06
CA LEU A 277 -31.75 -6.70 7.25
C LEU A 277 -30.92 -5.80 8.16
N LYS A 278 -30.08 -6.36 9.05
CA LYS A 278 -29.29 -5.60 10.03
C LYS A 278 -28.11 -6.41 10.52
N MET A 279 -27.06 -5.72 11.01
CA MET A 279 -25.94 -6.35 11.70
C MET A 279 -26.35 -6.84 13.09
N THR A 280 -25.76 -7.96 13.49
CA THR A 280 -25.87 -8.57 14.83
C THR A 280 -24.47 -9.05 15.23
N PRO A 281 -24.19 -9.39 16.52
CA PRO A 281 -22.91 -9.96 16.93
C PRO A 281 -22.49 -11.17 16.07
N LYS A 282 -23.42 -12.08 15.80
CA LYS A 282 -23.17 -13.25 14.96
C LYS A 282 -22.79 -12.86 13.53
N ARG A 283 -23.47 -11.88 12.94
CA ARG A 283 -23.22 -11.40 11.57
C ARG A 283 -21.93 -10.60 11.46
N TYR A 284 -21.55 -9.83 12.48
CA TYR A 284 -20.23 -9.19 12.53
C TYR A 284 -19.11 -10.25 12.55
N LYS A 285 -19.26 -11.30 13.33
CA LYS A 285 -18.32 -12.42 13.34
C LYS A 285 -18.22 -13.08 11.97
N GLU A 286 -19.36 -13.33 11.32
CA GLU A 286 -19.40 -13.89 9.97
C GLU A 286 -18.70 -12.96 8.97
N PHE A 287 -19.07 -11.68 8.96
CA PHE A 287 -18.48 -10.66 8.09
C PHE A 287 -16.96 -10.56 8.25
N PHE A 288 -16.46 -10.43 9.45
CA PHE A 288 -15.02 -10.31 9.70
C PHE A 288 -14.26 -11.59 9.34
N ASN A 289 -14.82 -12.77 9.59
CA ASN A 289 -14.18 -14.01 9.17
C ASN A 289 -14.20 -14.21 7.66
N GLU A 290 -15.17 -13.65 6.97
CA GLU A 290 -15.26 -13.71 5.51
C GLU A 290 -14.32 -12.72 4.84
N ILE A 291 -14.25 -11.49 5.33
CA ILE A 291 -13.48 -10.41 4.68
C ILE A 291 -12.04 -10.35 5.18
N CYS A 292 -11.81 -10.53 6.49
CA CYS A 292 -10.46 -10.54 7.07
C CYS A 292 -9.88 -11.97 7.13
N LYS A 293 -9.90 -12.70 6.01
CA LYS A 293 -9.40 -14.09 5.95
C LYS A 293 -7.90 -14.18 6.09
N GLU A 294 -7.20 -13.26 5.46
CA GLU A 294 -5.75 -13.27 5.37
C GLU A 294 -5.13 -12.48 6.52
N GLU A 295 -3.92 -12.84 6.89
CA GLU A 295 -3.09 -12.01 7.74
C GLU A 295 -3.01 -10.60 7.16
N GLY A 296 -3.19 -9.58 8.01
CA GLY A 296 -3.15 -8.19 7.56
C GLY A 296 -3.82 -7.23 8.52
N VAL A 297 -3.68 -5.96 8.18
CA VAL A 297 -4.26 -4.83 8.91
C VAL A 297 -5.43 -4.28 8.12
N TYR A 298 -6.57 -4.15 8.76
CA TYR A 298 -7.82 -3.74 8.15
C TYR A 298 -8.38 -2.51 8.86
N GLU A 299 -8.59 -1.43 8.12
CA GLU A 299 -9.33 -0.28 8.62
C GLU A 299 -10.83 -0.55 8.55
N LEU A 300 -11.50 -0.40 9.69
CA LEU A 300 -12.94 -0.59 9.84
C LEU A 300 -13.61 0.75 10.10
N CYS A 301 -14.53 1.15 9.24
CA CYS A 301 -15.40 2.29 9.46
C CYS A 301 -16.82 1.85 9.79
N ILE A 302 -17.37 2.38 10.87
CA ILE A 302 -18.70 2.08 11.39
C ILE A 302 -19.49 3.35 11.66
N GLY A 303 -20.82 3.27 11.60
CA GLY A 303 -21.72 4.37 11.94
C GLY A 303 -22.35 4.19 13.32
N TRP A 304 -22.51 5.27 14.07
CA TRP A 304 -23.23 5.29 15.34
C TRP A 304 -24.74 5.40 15.12
N LYS A 305 -25.53 4.81 16.02
CA LYS A 305 -27.00 4.91 15.97
C LYS A 305 -27.52 6.36 16.00
N ASN A 306 -26.81 7.21 16.69
CA ASN A 306 -27.21 8.62 16.90
C ASN A 306 -26.53 9.59 15.89
N GLY A 307 -26.02 9.08 14.78
CA GLY A 307 -25.26 9.84 13.81
C GLY A 307 -23.76 9.91 14.12
N GLY A 308 -22.97 10.28 13.10
CA GLY A 308 -21.51 10.19 13.16
C GLY A 308 -21.01 8.77 12.95
N GLY A 309 -19.71 8.58 13.13
CA GLY A 309 -19.05 7.30 12.88
C GLY A 309 -17.76 7.17 13.67
N HIS A 310 -17.09 6.04 13.45
CA HIS A 310 -15.80 5.73 14.02
C HIS A 310 -14.95 4.95 13.02
N ALA A 311 -13.68 5.33 12.94
CA ALA A 311 -12.66 4.58 12.19
C ALA A 311 -11.73 3.90 13.20
N THR A 312 -11.48 2.63 12.98
CA THR A 312 -10.67 1.79 13.88
C THR A 312 -9.99 0.68 13.09
N ILE A 313 -9.28 -0.21 13.76
CA ILE A 313 -8.51 -1.28 13.14
C ILE A 313 -8.99 -2.65 13.58
N LEU A 314 -9.06 -3.56 12.64
CA LEU A 314 -9.02 -5.01 12.87
C LEU A 314 -7.70 -5.54 12.33
N GLN A 315 -7.00 -6.35 13.11
CA GLN A 315 -5.77 -6.99 12.67
C GLN A 315 -5.90 -8.51 12.75
N ARG A 316 -5.67 -9.18 11.61
CA ARG A 316 -5.55 -10.64 11.54
C ARG A 316 -4.07 -10.99 11.62
N PHE A 317 -3.71 -11.78 12.62
CA PHE A 317 -2.35 -12.26 12.83
C PHE A 317 -2.11 -13.60 12.12
N ALA A 318 -0.86 -13.95 11.89
CA ALA A 318 -0.43 -15.20 11.25
C ALA A 318 -0.98 -16.46 11.94
N ASN A 319 -1.19 -16.43 13.27
CA ASN A 319 -1.79 -17.51 14.04
C ASN A 319 -3.32 -17.62 13.85
N GLY A 320 -3.92 -16.76 13.00
CA GLY A 320 -5.35 -16.73 12.75
C GLY A 320 -6.16 -15.92 13.77
N GLU A 321 -5.53 -15.35 14.78
CA GLU A 321 -6.20 -14.47 15.74
C GLU A 321 -6.63 -13.17 15.06
N LEU A 322 -7.86 -12.70 15.34
CA LEU A 322 -8.36 -11.40 14.92
C LEU A 322 -8.52 -10.51 16.15
N ARG A 323 -7.80 -9.40 16.17
CA ARG A 323 -7.90 -8.39 17.25
C ARG A 323 -8.52 -7.11 16.74
N TYR A 324 -9.35 -6.52 17.60
CA TYR A 324 -9.78 -5.13 17.50
C TYR A 324 -8.70 -4.24 18.12
N ILE A 325 -8.27 -3.21 17.39
CA ILE A 325 -7.28 -2.23 17.86
C ILE A 325 -7.95 -0.86 17.85
N GLU A 326 -7.81 -0.11 18.94
CA GLU A 326 -8.39 1.22 19.11
C GLU A 326 -7.29 2.30 19.19
N PRO A 327 -6.81 2.81 18.06
CA PRO A 327 -5.69 3.75 18.07
C PRO A 327 -6.04 5.16 18.50
N GLN A 328 -7.34 5.48 18.70
CA GLN A 328 -7.75 6.81 19.12
C GLN A 328 -7.69 7.00 20.62
N SER A 329 -8.09 6.01 21.41
CA SER A 329 -8.34 6.20 22.86
C SER A 329 -7.71 5.12 23.73
N ASP A 330 -7.49 5.47 25.00
CA ASP A 330 -7.02 4.55 26.05
C ASP A 330 -8.03 3.48 26.45
N ASN A 331 -9.21 3.49 25.90
CA ASN A 331 -10.18 2.46 26.19
C ASN A 331 -9.65 1.12 25.76
N SER A 332 -8.96 0.50 26.69
CA SER A 332 -8.28 -0.78 26.62
C SER A 332 -9.20 -2.00 26.42
N ALA A 333 -10.49 -1.79 26.21
CA ALA A 333 -11.33 -2.78 25.55
C ALA A 333 -10.74 -3.18 24.19
N GLY A 334 -9.65 -2.51 23.79
CA GLY A 334 -9.12 -2.52 22.47
C GLY A 334 -8.09 -3.58 22.14
N SER A 335 -7.36 -4.15 23.01
CA SER A 335 -6.25 -5.02 22.59
C SER A 335 -6.60 -6.50 22.45
N GLY A 336 -7.86 -6.84 22.49
CA GLY A 336 -8.32 -8.20 22.24
C GLY A 336 -9.82 -8.22 22.20
N MET A 337 -10.42 -8.17 21.00
CA MET A 337 -11.85 -8.38 20.90
C MET A 337 -12.15 -9.86 21.11
N GLU A 338 -12.50 -10.21 22.33
CA GLU A 338 -13.31 -11.39 22.52
C GLU A 338 -14.70 -11.10 21.90
N TRP A 339 -15.27 -12.06 21.23
CA TRP A 339 -16.56 -11.91 20.58
C TRP A 339 -17.71 -11.52 21.52
N LYS A 340 -17.55 -11.65 22.83
CA LYS A 340 -18.49 -11.12 23.84
C LYS A 340 -18.57 -9.59 23.85
N ASP A 341 -17.53 -8.90 23.40
CA ASP A 341 -17.43 -7.45 23.38
C ASP A 341 -17.98 -6.84 22.08
N VAL A 342 -18.34 -7.67 21.11
CA VAL A 342 -18.96 -7.25 19.84
C VAL A 342 -20.30 -6.52 20.05
N LYS A 343 -20.90 -6.60 21.23
CA LYS A 343 -22.07 -5.79 21.59
C LYS A 343 -21.85 -4.30 21.33
N TYR A 344 -20.68 -3.79 21.63
CA TYR A 344 -20.27 -2.43 21.31
C TYR A 344 -20.35 -2.13 19.80
N LEU A 345 -19.78 -2.96 18.96
CA LEU A 345 -19.87 -2.81 17.50
C LEU A 345 -21.30 -2.97 16.97
N CYS A 346 -22.13 -3.79 17.61
CA CYS A 346 -23.52 -3.97 17.22
C CYS A 346 -24.41 -2.78 17.59
N GLU A 347 -24.12 -2.12 18.68
CA GLU A 347 -24.82 -0.90 19.08
C GLU A 347 -24.55 0.24 18.09
N MET A 348 -23.42 0.20 17.39
CA MET A 348 -23.01 1.17 16.38
C MET A 348 -23.68 0.96 15.02
N GLY A 349 -23.97 -0.26 14.65
CA GLY A 349 -24.24 -0.68 13.28
C GLY A 349 -25.63 -0.38 12.71
N ALA A 350 -26.50 0.36 13.38
CA ALA A 350 -27.89 0.52 12.95
C ALA A 350 -28.19 1.81 12.15
N ALA A 351 -27.23 2.65 11.90
CA ALA A 351 -27.47 3.91 11.19
C ALA A 351 -27.40 3.71 9.67
N THR A 352 -28.41 4.14 9.03
CA THR A 352 -28.89 3.80 7.71
C THR A 352 -28.23 4.52 6.52
N SER A 353 -27.20 5.31 6.61
CA SER A 353 -26.86 6.12 5.43
C SER A 353 -25.45 6.70 5.30
N HIS A 354 -24.44 6.13 5.93
CA HIS A 354 -23.09 6.65 5.70
C HIS A 354 -22.33 5.76 4.69
N SER A 355 -21.93 6.34 3.58
CA SER A 355 -21.23 5.70 2.47
C SER A 355 -19.89 5.05 2.82
N CYS A 356 -19.31 5.37 3.98
CA CYS A 356 -18.03 4.81 4.43
C CYS A 356 -18.13 3.66 5.45
N ARG A 357 -19.32 3.10 5.65
CA ARG A 357 -19.45 1.94 6.53
C ARG A 357 -18.92 0.69 5.82
N GLY A 358 -17.74 0.30 6.16
CA GLY A 358 -17.08 -0.81 5.49
C GLY A 358 -15.73 -1.13 6.09
N ILE A 359 -15.02 -2.02 5.43
CA ILE A 359 -13.71 -2.49 5.84
C ILE A 359 -12.79 -2.55 4.63
N MET A 360 -11.52 -2.21 4.83
CA MET A 360 -10.50 -2.29 3.79
C MET A 360 -9.17 -2.76 4.38
N ARG A 361 -8.51 -3.70 3.71
CA ARG A 361 -7.13 -4.06 4.03
C ARG A 361 -6.20 -2.90 3.67
N ILE A 362 -5.32 -2.47 4.60
CA ILE A 362 -4.49 -1.28 4.44
C ILE A 362 -2.97 -1.55 4.44
N ASP A 363 -2.53 -2.70 4.95
CA ASP A 363 -1.11 -3.05 4.94
C ASP A 363 -0.54 -3.22 3.53
N ASN A 364 -1.36 -3.63 2.56
CA ASN A 364 -1.04 -3.73 1.13
C ASN A 364 -1.40 -2.47 0.33
N LYS A 365 -1.72 -1.35 0.98
CA LYS A 365 -2.06 -0.09 0.31
C LYS A 365 -0.94 0.94 0.44
N LEU A 366 -0.93 1.88 -0.49
CA LEU A 366 -0.14 3.09 -0.46
C LEU A 366 -0.91 4.19 0.28
N PHE A 367 -0.24 4.96 1.12
CA PHE A 367 -0.85 6.14 1.73
C PHE A 367 -0.99 7.24 0.66
N ASN A 368 -2.14 7.88 0.58
CA ASN A 368 -2.36 8.97 -0.37
C ASN A 368 -1.63 10.24 0.10
N LEU A 369 -0.56 10.61 -0.59
CA LEU A 369 0.30 11.75 -0.23
C LEU A 369 -0.44 13.09 -0.17
N ASP A 370 -1.61 13.21 -0.82
CA ASP A 370 -2.45 14.41 -0.70
C ASP A 370 -2.90 14.70 0.74
N PHE A 371 -2.83 13.70 1.62
CA PHE A 371 -3.21 13.78 3.02
C PHE A 371 -2.02 13.79 4.00
N PHE A 372 -0.78 14.02 3.54
CA PHE A 372 0.41 13.96 4.40
C PHE A 372 0.34 14.87 5.63
N ASP A 373 -0.38 15.96 5.55
CA ASP A 373 -0.52 17.01 6.56
C ASP A 373 -1.50 16.67 7.69
N ILE A 374 -2.09 15.45 7.68
CA ILE A 374 -2.95 14.96 8.78
C ILE A 374 -2.16 14.41 9.98
N PHE A 375 -0.85 14.39 9.91
CA PHE A 375 0.03 13.89 10.97
C PHE A 375 0.88 15.00 11.59
N ASP A 376 1.14 14.87 12.90
CA ASP A 376 2.24 15.53 13.59
C ASP A 376 3.49 14.61 13.55
N ILE A 377 4.65 15.24 13.42
CA ILE A 377 5.96 14.58 13.32
C ILE A 377 6.76 14.89 14.57
#